data_e71bf93e599e50eb42faae9921772d0a
#
_entry.id   e71bf93e599e50eb42faae9921772d0a
#
_cell.length_a   1.000
_cell.length_b   1.000
_cell.length_c   1.000
_cell.angle_alpha   90.00
_cell.angle_beta   90.00
_cell.angle_gamma   90.00
#
_symmetry.space_group_name_H-M   'P 1'
#
loop_
_entity.id
_entity.type
_entity.pdbx_description
1 polymer ?
#
loop_
_entity_poly.entity_id
_entity_poly.type
_entity_poly.pdbx_seq_one_letter_code
_entity_poly.pdbx_strand_id
1 'polypeptide(L)'
;MTVPTPFEPILDEFARVAGHLWDLGWAEASAGNISADVTSLMKHPPSRDRNGLELPAPLPSLAGRRFLVTATGTRFREVRSAPEDKVCLVEVSDDGRRIGWNGLVWKARDIRPTSELPSHLEIHAILRRLGSPSRAILHTHATHLAALSHLERCADPGELNRLLWATHPEAKIFAPRGATLLPYLLPGSDELGAATARTVEDGADTVLWRYHGCIAHAPDPSTAFDRIHVLDKAAKMVLLCMASGQPWEGLDTSELAELFRVFGR
;
A
#
# COMPACT_ATOMS: atom_id res chain seq x y z
N MET A 1 -22.42 19.90 -2.75
CA MET A 1 -21.96 19.55 -4.11
C MET A 1 -21.66 18.07 -4.10
N THR A 2 -22.25 17.31 -4.98
CA THR A 2 -22.03 15.88 -5.15
C THR A 2 -20.61 15.63 -5.67
N VAL A 3 -19.96 14.58 -5.19
CA VAL A 3 -18.70 14.06 -5.74
C VAL A 3 -18.88 13.79 -7.23
N PRO A 4 -17.86 14.06 -8.07
CA PRO A 4 -17.92 13.67 -9.48
C PRO A 4 -18.18 12.16 -9.60
N THR A 5 -19.28 11.79 -10.23
CA THR A 5 -19.77 10.41 -10.41
C THR A 5 -18.72 9.35 -10.82
N PRO A 6 -17.64 9.66 -11.59
CA PRO A 6 -16.65 8.63 -11.94
C PRO A 6 -15.78 8.12 -10.78
N PHE A 7 -15.73 8.83 -9.64
CA PHE A 7 -14.89 8.45 -8.50
C PHE A 7 -15.67 7.72 -7.39
N GLU A 8 -16.99 7.73 -7.43
CA GLU A 8 -17.83 7.15 -6.39
C GLU A 8 -17.45 5.70 -6.07
N PRO A 9 -17.30 4.77 -7.05
CA PRO A 9 -16.95 3.39 -6.74
C PRO A 9 -15.60 3.23 -6.03
N ILE A 10 -14.59 4.02 -6.41
CA ILE A 10 -13.26 3.95 -5.79
C ILE A 10 -13.24 4.61 -4.41
N LEU A 11 -14.04 5.66 -4.20
CA LEU A 11 -14.20 6.28 -2.88
C LEU A 11 -14.92 5.37 -1.90
N ASP A 12 -15.95 4.64 -2.34
CA ASP A 12 -16.63 3.62 -1.55
C ASP A 12 -15.66 2.50 -1.15
N GLU A 13 -14.75 2.13 -2.05
CA GLU A 13 -13.72 1.16 -1.77
C GLU A 13 -12.69 1.68 -0.76
N PHE A 14 -12.26 2.94 -0.88
CA PHE A 14 -11.40 3.59 0.11
C PHE A 14 -12.07 3.61 1.49
N ALA A 15 -13.36 3.96 1.55
CA ALA A 15 -14.13 3.98 2.80
C ALA A 15 -14.22 2.60 3.45
N ARG A 16 -14.47 1.56 2.65
CA ARG A 16 -14.55 0.17 3.12
C ARG A 16 -13.20 -0.32 3.65
N VAL A 17 -12.12 -0.15 2.90
CA VAL A 17 -10.76 -0.54 3.32
C VAL A 17 -10.34 0.25 4.56
N ALA A 18 -10.57 1.56 4.59
CA ALA A 18 -10.28 2.40 5.76
C ALA A 18 -11.06 1.93 7.01
N GLY A 19 -12.31 1.48 6.83
CA GLY A 19 -13.11 0.90 7.89
C GLY A 19 -12.47 -0.38 8.46
N HIS A 20 -12.06 -1.31 7.59
CA HIS A 20 -11.40 -2.53 8.00
C HIS A 20 -10.08 -2.27 8.75
N LEU A 21 -9.26 -1.36 8.24
CA LEU A 21 -7.99 -1.00 8.88
C LEU A 21 -8.19 -0.37 10.26
N TRP A 22 -9.20 0.50 10.40
CA TRP A 22 -9.57 1.07 11.68
C TRP A 22 -10.04 0.00 12.68
N ASP A 23 -10.94 -0.89 12.25
CA ASP A 23 -11.52 -1.94 13.10
C ASP A 23 -10.46 -2.97 13.54
N LEU A 24 -9.41 -3.21 12.73
CA LEU A 24 -8.25 -4.05 13.07
C LEU A 24 -7.20 -3.35 13.94
N GLY A 25 -7.32 -2.04 14.16
CA GLY A 25 -6.34 -1.26 14.91
C GLY A 25 -5.02 -1.00 14.16
N TRP A 26 -5.05 -1.05 12.82
CA TRP A 26 -3.87 -0.87 11.97
C TRP A 26 -3.69 0.55 11.44
N ALA A 27 -4.54 1.45 11.85
CA ALA A 27 -4.58 2.85 11.41
C ALA A 27 -4.80 3.79 12.60
N GLU A 28 -3.93 3.68 13.59
CA GLU A 28 -3.96 4.54 14.78
C GLU A 28 -3.69 6.00 14.43
N ALA A 29 -4.35 6.92 15.13
CA ALA A 29 -4.26 8.36 14.91
C ALA A 29 -4.48 8.72 13.43
N SER A 30 -3.43 9.13 12.71
CA SER A 30 -3.43 9.45 11.27
C SER A 30 -2.52 8.53 10.47
N ALA A 31 -2.26 7.34 10.99
CA ALA A 31 -1.43 6.34 10.34
C ALA A 31 -2.11 5.72 9.12
N GLY A 32 -1.30 5.32 8.16
CA GLY A 32 -1.73 4.69 6.93
C GLY A 32 -2.21 5.67 5.86
N ASN A 33 -2.18 5.21 4.63
CA ASN A 33 -2.63 5.97 3.46
C ASN A 33 -2.93 5.04 2.29
N ILE A 34 -3.76 5.53 1.36
CA ILE A 34 -4.18 4.80 0.17
C ILE A 34 -4.00 5.72 -1.03
N SER A 35 -3.52 5.16 -2.14
CA SER A 35 -3.60 5.81 -3.45
C SER A 35 -4.15 4.86 -4.52
N ALA A 36 -4.81 5.43 -5.53
CA ALA A 36 -5.28 4.68 -6.69
C ALA A 36 -5.13 5.50 -7.98
N ASP A 37 -4.63 4.86 -9.04
CA ASP A 37 -4.58 5.44 -10.37
C ASP A 37 -5.97 5.50 -10.99
N VAL A 38 -6.47 6.70 -11.19
CA VAL A 38 -7.80 6.99 -11.75
C VAL A 38 -7.74 7.65 -13.13
N THR A 39 -6.59 7.60 -13.77
CA THR A 39 -6.38 8.27 -15.07
C THR A 39 -7.42 7.85 -16.11
N SER A 40 -7.78 6.58 -16.17
CA SER A 40 -8.76 6.05 -17.14
C SER A 40 -10.19 6.54 -16.89
N LEU A 41 -10.50 7.04 -15.70
CA LEU A 41 -11.82 7.55 -15.35
C LEU A 41 -12.03 9.01 -15.78
N MET A 42 -10.97 9.70 -16.21
CA MET A 42 -11.02 11.13 -16.55
C MET A 42 -10.80 11.37 -18.04
N LYS A 43 -11.79 12.00 -18.68
CA LYS A 43 -11.78 12.26 -20.13
C LYS A 43 -11.04 13.54 -20.54
N HIS A 44 -10.74 14.44 -19.59
CA HIS A 44 -10.14 15.75 -19.90
C HIS A 44 -8.67 15.79 -19.51
N PRO A 45 -7.82 16.57 -20.20
CA PRO A 45 -6.44 16.76 -19.82
C PRO A 45 -6.32 17.39 -18.42
N PRO A 46 -5.16 17.25 -17.74
CA PRO A 46 -4.92 17.86 -16.44
C PRO A 46 -5.16 19.37 -16.47
N SER A 47 -5.64 19.93 -15.34
CA SER A 47 -5.80 21.37 -15.20
C SER A 47 -4.42 22.03 -15.08
N ARG A 48 -4.18 23.13 -15.83
CA ARG A 48 -2.89 23.85 -15.83
C ARG A 48 -2.67 24.76 -14.62
N ASP A 49 -3.73 25.07 -13.86
CA ASP A 49 -3.71 26.09 -12.78
C ASP A 49 -3.85 25.46 -11.39
N ARG A 50 -2.89 24.64 -10.97
CA ARG A 50 -2.92 24.06 -9.62
C ARG A 50 -1.66 24.38 -8.84
N ASN A 51 -1.83 24.64 -7.52
CA ASN A 51 -0.72 24.69 -6.59
C ASN A 51 0.07 23.38 -6.74
N GLY A 52 1.31 23.47 -7.19
CA GLY A 52 2.10 22.30 -7.52
C GLY A 52 3.45 22.34 -6.86
N LEU A 53 3.95 21.18 -6.50
CA LEU A 53 5.33 20.96 -6.09
C LEU A 53 6.13 20.40 -7.27
N GLU A 54 7.38 20.83 -7.36
CA GLU A 54 8.35 20.18 -8.24
C GLU A 54 8.80 18.88 -7.60
N LEU A 55 8.87 17.82 -8.40
CA LEU A 55 9.34 16.51 -7.92
C LEU A 55 10.88 16.56 -7.81
N PRO A 56 11.47 15.89 -6.79
CA PRO A 56 12.93 15.81 -6.64
C PRO A 56 13.61 15.20 -7.87
N ALA A 57 12.94 14.24 -8.53
CA ALA A 57 13.34 13.66 -9.80
C ALA A 57 12.13 13.53 -10.73
N PRO A 58 12.31 13.68 -12.05
CA PRO A 58 11.21 13.47 -12.99
C PRO A 58 10.70 12.03 -12.98
N LEU A 59 9.37 11.86 -13.08
CA LEU A 59 8.69 10.57 -13.21
C LEU A 59 7.98 10.48 -14.58
N PRO A 60 8.71 10.33 -15.68
CA PRO A 60 8.15 10.41 -17.04
C PRO A 60 7.11 9.30 -17.32
N SER A 61 7.20 8.14 -16.65
CA SER A 61 6.20 7.08 -16.75
C SER A 61 4.83 7.48 -16.17
N LEU A 62 4.79 8.53 -15.34
CA LEU A 62 3.57 9.07 -14.76
C LEU A 62 3.08 10.36 -15.44
N ALA A 63 3.73 10.82 -16.50
CA ALA A 63 3.33 12.02 -17.22
C ALA A 63 1.83 12.00 -17.56
N GLY A 64 1.10 13.07 -17.18
CA GLY A 64 -0.35 13.20 -17.38
C GLY A 64 -1.23 12.26 -16.55
N ARG A 65 -0.66 11.48 -15.62
CA ARG A 65 -1.41 10.54 -14.77
C ARG A 65 -2.10 11.24 -13.60
N ARG A 66 -3.15 10.56 -13.09
CA ARG A 66 -4.01 11.08 -12.02
C ARG A 66 -4.25 10.01 -10.97
N PHE A 67 -4.18 10.44 -9.73
CA PHE A 67 -4.32 9.55 -8.58
C PHE A 67 -5.29 10.13 -7.57
N LEU A 68 -6.16 9.30 -7.02
CA LEU A 68 -6.81 9.61 -5.75
C LEU A 68 -5.86 9.20 -4.63
N VAL A 69 -5.65 10.10 -3.65
CA VAL A 69 -4.71 9.89 -2.56
C VAL A 69 -5.31 10.42 -1.26
N THR A 70 -5.25 9.65 -0.19
CA THR A 70 -5.69 10.11 1.13
C THR A 70 -4.86 11.31 1.58
N ALA A 71 -5.51 12.27 2.23
CA ALA A 71 -4.87 13.52 2.67
C ALA A 71 -4.02 13.32 3.92
N THR A 72 -3.00 14.15 4.09
CA THR A 72 -2.17 14.17 5.30
C THR A 72 -3.01 14.49 6.54
N GLY A 73 -2.65 13.90 7.68
CA GLY A 73 -3.34 14.06 8.95
C GLY A 73 -4.76 13.46 8.98
N THR A 74 -5.16 12.75 7.95
CA THR A 74 -6.47 12.08 7.87
C THR A 74 -6.49 10.84 8.76
N ARG A 75 -7.59 10.66 9.48
CA ARG A 75 -7.83 9.44 10.25
C ARG A 75 -8.73 8.49 9.45
N PHE A 76 -8.36 7.23 9.37
CA PHE A 76 -9.12 6.27 8.56
C PHE A 76 -10.58 6.08 9.01
N ARG A 77 -10.88 6.24 10.32
CA ARG A 77 -12.27 6.32 10.79
C ARG A 77 -13.09 7.45 10.13
N GLU A 78 -12.42 8.54 9.71
CA GLU A 78 -13.07 9.67 9.03
C GLU A 78 -13.18 9.40 7.53
N VAL A 79 -12.20 8.70 6.91
CA VAL A 79 -12.30 8.23 5.52
C VAL A 79 -13.48 7.28 5.36
N ARG A 80 -13.68 6.38 6.34
CA ARG A 80 -14.84 5.47 6.37
C ARG A 80 -16.18 6.20 6.24
N SER A 81 -16.29 7.38 6.84
CA SER A 81 -17.57 8.11 6.95
C SER A 81 -17.78 9.16 5.86
N ALA A 82 -16.70 9.75 5.35
CA ALA A 82 -16.74 10.83 4.36
C ALA A 82 -15.43 10.84 3.54
N PRO A 83 -15.24 9.86 2.65
CA PRO A 83 -14.00 9.73 1.88
C PRO A 83 -13.75 10.94 0.97
N GLU A 84 -14.80 11.56 0.45
CA GLU A 84 -14.71 12.75 -0.42
C GLU A 84 -14.09 13.96 0.27
N ASP A 85 -14.15 14.04 1.61
CA ASP A 85 -13.56 15.12 2.40
C ASP A 85 -12.08 14.87 2.73
N LYS A 86 -11.62 13.65 2.52
CA LYS A 86 -10.33 13.12 3.02
C LYS A 86 -9.39 12.64 1.92
N VAL A 87 -9.78 12.84 0.67
CA VAL A 87 -9.02 12.37 -0.49
C VAL A 87 -8.73 13.54 -1.42
N CYS A 88 -7.48 13.61 -1.88
CA CYS A 88 -7.02 14.54 -2.91
C CYS A 88 -7.04 13.86 -4.28
N LEU A 89 -7.37 14.62 -5.32
CA LEU A 89 -6.99 14.29 -6.69
C LEU A 89 -5.60 14.89 -6.93
N VAL A 90 -4.61 14.04 -7.13
CA VAL A 90 -3.23 14.40 -7.49
C VAL A 90 -3.07 14.21 -9.00
N GLU A 91 -2.47 15.18 -9.68
CA GLU A 91 -2.18 15.14 -11.11
C GLU A 91 -0.70 15.37 -11.34
N VAL A 92 -0.11 14.54 -12.19
CA VAL A 92 1.28 14.69 -12.63
C VAL A 92 1.29 15.48 -13.94
N SER A 93 2.20 16.46 -14.06
CA SER A 93 2.35 17.27 -15.28
C SER A 93 2.72 16.42 -16.50
N ASP A 94 2.47 16.96 -17.70
CA ASP A 94 2.73 16.28 -18.97
C ASP A 94 4.23 15.96 -19.21
N ASP A 95 5.13 16.61 -18.49
CA ASP A 95 6.56 16.35 -18.51
C ASP A 95 7.06 15.47 -17.36
N GLY A 96 6.17 15.05 -16.45
CA GLY A 96 6.49 14.23 -15.29
C GLY A 96 7.33 14.93 -14.22
N ARG A 97 7.46 16.28 -14.24
CA ARG A 97 8.34 17.04 -13.34
C ARG A 97 7.62 17.65 -12.15
N ARG A 98 6.33 17.84 -12.24
CA ARG A 98 5.51 18.54 -11.22
C ARG A 98 4.28 17.72 -10.87
N ILE A 99 3.81 17.93 -9.66
CA ILE A 99 2.51 17.44 -9.20
C ILE A 99 1.65 18.63 -8.77
N GLY A 100 0.37 18.57 -9.10
CA GLY A 100 -0.66 19.44 -8.54
C GLY A 100 -1.72 18.62 -7.83
N TRP A 101 -2.45 19.21 -6.90
CA TRP A 101 -3.56 18.52 -6.23
C TRP A 101 -4.70 19.45 -5.87
N ASN A 102 -5.88 18.85 -5.67
CA ASN A 102 -7.06 19.50 -5.12
C ASN A 102 -7.86 18.49 -4.28
N GLY A 103 -8.57 18.98 -3.28
CA GLY A 103 -9.63 18.19 -2.67
C GLY A 103 -10.79 17.96 -3.64
N LEU A 104 -11.54 16.89 -3.46
CA LEU A 104 -12.63 16.48 -4.35
C LEU A 104 -13.89 17.35 -4.18
N VAL A 105 -14.10 17.92 -3.01
CA VAL A 105 -15.24 18.77 -2.69
C VAL A 105 -14.78 20.14 -2.22
N TRP A 106 -15.62 21.17 -2.39
CA TRP A 106 -15.27 22.56 -2.08
C TRP A 106 -14.78 22.78 -0.63
N LYS A 107 -15.40 22.13 0.35
CA LYS A 107 -15.01 22.24 1.77
C LYS A 107 -13.65 21.63 2.08
N ALA A 108 -13.15 20.74 1.22
CA ALA A 108 -11.85 20.06 1.36
C ALA A 108 -10.80 20.55 0.33
N ARG A 109 -11.03 21.68 -0.34
CA ARG A 109 -10.15 22.16 -1.42
C ARG A 109 -8.69 22.42 -1.01
N ASP A 110 -8.47 22.76 0.28
CA ASP A 110 -7.15 23.16 0.79
C ASP A 110 -6.39 21.97 1.46
N ILE A 111 -6.94 20.75 1.41
CA ILE A 111 -6.24 19.57 1.91
C ILE A 111 -5.03 19.24 1.05
N ARG A 112 -4.02 18.60 1.66
CA ARG A 112 -2.81 18.15 0.98
C ARG A 112 -2.75 16.62 0.99
N PRO A 113 -2.14 16.01 -0.04
CA PRO A 113 -1.93 14.56 -0.03
C PRO A 113 -1.02 14.13 1.12
N THR A 114 -1.04 12.84 1.45
CA THR A 114 -0.17 12.25 2.48
C THR A 114 1.29 12.66 2.32
N SER A 115 2.03 12.77 3.44
CA SER A 115 3.48 13.01 3.42
C SER A 115 4.28 11.87 2.79
N GLU A 116 3.68 10.67 2.66
CA GLU A 116 4.30 9.52 2.00
C GLU A 116 3.97 9.44 0.50
N LEU A 117 3.41 10.51 -0.07
CA LEU A 117 3.17 10.62 -1.51
C LEU A 117 4.40 10.29 -2.37
N PRO A 118 5.66 10.66 -2.01
CA PRO A 118 6.84 10.25 -2.77
C PRO A 118 6.93 8.73 -2.94
N SER A 119 6.77 7.95 -1.86
CA SER A 119 6.79 6.48 -1.93
C SER A 119 5.70 5.94 -2.86
N HIS A 120 4.48 6.49 -2.78
CA HIS A 120 3.38 6.10 -3.66
C HIS A 120 3.68 6.38 -5.13
N LEU A 121 4.18 7.56 -5.46
CA LEU A 121 4.48 7.94 -6.85
C LEU A 121 5.63 7.10 -7.42
N GLU A 122 6.68 6.86 -6.66
CA GLU A 122 7.79 6.00 -7.08
C GLU A 122 7.30 4.57 -7.39
N ILE A 123 6.48 3.99 -6.52
CA ILE A 123 5.89 2.66 -6.75
C ILE A 123 4.98 2.67 -7.99
N HIS A 124 4.09 3.64 -8.13
CA HIS A 124 3.24 3.76 -9.31
C HIS A 124 4.07 3.90 -10.60
N ALA A 125 5.19 4.63 -10.56
CA ALA A 125 6.10 4.80 -11.69
C ALA A 125 6.73 3.48 -12.12
N ILE A 126 7.20 2.68 -11.15
CA ILE A 126 7.75 1.34 -11.38
C ILE A 126 6.68 0.40 -11.96
N LEU A 127 5.52 0.32 -11.30
CA LEU A 127 4.41 -0.53 -11.74
C LEU A 127 3.97 -0.21 -13.18
N ARG A 128 3.94 1.08 -13.51
CA ARG A 128 3.63 1.54 -14.87
C ARG A 128 4.69 1.10 -15.87
N ARG A 129 5.98 1.25 -15.53
CA ARG A 129 7.11 0.86 -16.37
C ARG A 129 7.12 -0.66 -16.64
N LEU A 130 6.77 -1.46 -15.63
CA LEU A 130 6.66 -2.91 -15.72
C LEU A 130 5.38 -3.40 -16.43
N GLY A 131 4.47 -2.50 -16.83
CA GLY A 131 3.18 -2.89 -17.40
C GLY A 131 2.28 -3.65 -16.42
N SER A 132 2.49 -3.47 -15.11
CA SER A 132 1.74 -4.14 -14.06
C SER A 132 0.24 -3.79 -14.13
N PRO A 133 -0.67 -4.74 -13.83
CA PRO A 133 -2.09 -4.45 -13.67
C PRO A 133 -2.41 -3.67 -12.39
N SER A 134 -1.48 -3.56 -11.45
CA SER A 134 -1.68 -2.86 -10.18
C SER A 134 -2.00 -1.37 -10.39
N ARG A 135 -3.02 -0.91 -9.69
CA ARG A 135 -3.53 0.47 -9.76
C ARG A 135 -3.66 1.13 -8.39
N ALA A 136 -3.59 0.34 -7.32
CA ALA A 136 -3.73 0.81 -5.95
C ALA A 136 -2.51 0.48 -5.12
N ILE A 137 -2.23 1.34 -4.14
CA ILE A 137 -1.19 1.18 -3.13
C ILE A 137 -1.82 1.48 -1.78
N LEU A 138 -1.55 0.61 -0.82
CA LEU A 138 -2.02 0.69 0.56
C LEU A 138 -0.83 0.62 1.52
N HIS A 139 -0.66 1.63 2.35
CA HIS A 139 0.22 1.61 3.51
C HIS A 139 -0.59 1.56 4.80
N THR A 140 -0.15 0.75 5.77
CA THR A 140 -0.78 0.59 7.08
C THR A 140 0.18 -0.01 8.11
N HIS A 141 -0.19 0.07 9.39
CA HIS A 141 0.59 -0.45 10.51
C HIS A 141 0.05 -1.81 11.00
N ALA A 142 0.05 -2.81 10.10
CA ALA A 142 -0.36 -4.17 10.45
C ALA A 142 0.47 -4.71 11.62
N THR A 143 -0.19 -4.88 12.77
CA THR A 143 0.46 -5.01 14.09
C THR A 143 1.40 -6.21 14.18
N HIS A 144 0.98 -7.38 13.68
CA HIS A 144 1.77 -8.60 13.84
C HIS A 144 2.92 -8.66 12.83
N LEU A 145 2.73 -8.11 11.62
CA LEU A 145 3.83 -7.93 10.66
C LEU A 145 4.86 -6.92 11.19
N ALA A 146 4.42 -5.81 11.77
CA ALA A 146 5.31 -4.86 12.43
C ALA A 146 6.08 -5.53 13.58
N ALA A 147 5.42 -6.34 14.40
CA ALA A 147 6.07 -7.09 15.48
C ALA A 147 7.14 -8.07 14.96
N LEU A 148 6.86 -8.81 13.85
CA LEU A 148 7.87 -9.67 13.22
C LEU A 148 9.09 -8.89 12.73
N SER A 149 8.93 -7.64 12.31
CA SER A 149 10.03 -6.81 11.81
C SER A 149 11.08 -6.50 12.89
N HIS A 150 10.76 -6.69 14.18
CA HIS A 150 11.70 -6.56 15.28
C HIS A 150 12.59 -7.79 15.49
N LEU A 151 12.19 -8.95 14.95
CA LEU A 151 12.94 -10.19 15.11
C LEU A 151 14.10 -10.24 14.11
N GLU A 152 15.32 -10.41 14.60
CA GLU A 152 16.53 -10.45 13.76
C GLU A 152 16.47 -11.55 12.69
N ARG A 153 15.95 -12.73 13.06
CA ARG A 153 15.76 -13.85 12.12
C ARG A 153 14.85 -13.49 10.91
N CYS A 154 13.93 -12.56 11.07
CA CYS A 154 13.05 -12.10 10.01
C CYS A 154 13.72 -11.08 9.06
N ALA A 155 14.97 -10.67 9.33
CA ALA A 155 15.76 -9.86 8.40
C ALA A 155 16.16 -10.67 7.14
N ASP A 156 16.23 -12.00 7.23
CA ASP A 156 16.35 -12.88 6.07
C ASP A 156 14.98 -13.05 5.39
N PRO A 157 14.83 -12.62 4.12
CA PRO A 157 13.52 -12.72 3.41
C PRO A 157 13.05 -14.16 3.22
N GLY A 158 13.98 -15.12 3.09
CA GLY A 158 13.67 -16.55 2.96
C GLY A 158 13.06 -17.07 4.24
N GLU A 159 13.65 -16.76 5.40
CA GLU A 159 13.14 -17.18 6.70
C GLU A 159 11.82 -16.49 7.06
N LEU A 160 11.68 -15.17 6.79
CA LEU A 160 10.42 -14.46 6.99
C LEU A 160 9.28 -15.15 6.23
N ASN A 161 9.47 -15.36 4.94
CA ASN A 161 8.42 -15.93 4.09
C ASN A 161 8.18 -17.41 4.40
N ARG A 162 9.21 -18.18 4.76
CA ARG A 162 9.05 -19.55 5.24
C ARG A 162 8.14 -19.60 6.47
N LEU A 163 8.34 -18.73 7.45
CA LEU A 163 7.49 -18.65 8.63
C LEU A 163 6.04 -18.32 8.28
N LEU A 164 5.82 -17.31 7.44
CA LEU A 164 4.48 -16.87 7.07
C LEU A 164 3.72 -17.95 6.29
N TRP A 165 4.34 -18.57 5.29
CA TRP A 165 3.69 -19.55 4.43
C TRP A 165 3.51 -20.91 5.14
N ALA A 166 4.48 -21.34 5.92
CA ALA A 166 4.39 -22.62 6.63
C ALA A 166 3.28 -22.63 7.69
N THR A 167 2.97 -21.46 8.26
CA THR A 167 2.00 -21.35 9.35
C THR A 167 0.57 -21.19 8.85
N HIS A 168 0.38 -20.64 7.64
CA HIS A 168 -0.95 -20.33 7.11
C HIS A 168 -0.98 -20.53 5.58
N PRO A 169 -1.64 -21.59 5.08
CA PRO A 169 -1.68 -21.93 3.65
C PRO A 169 -2.16 -20.79 2.75
N GLU A 170 -3.20 -20.05 3.19
CA GLU A 170 -3.73 -18.90 2.46
C GLU A 170 -2.69 -17.81 2.24
N ALA A 171 -1.71 -17.67 3.14
CA ALA A 171 -0.62 -16.71 2.95
C ALA A 171 0.20 -17.04 1.69
N LYS A 172 0.39 -18.34 1.37
CA LYS A 172 1.05 -18.75 0.14
C LYS A 172 0.18 -18.55 -1.11
N ILE A 173 -1.14 -18.69 -0.97
CA ILE A 173 -2.10 -18.57 -2.09
C ILE A 173 -2.32 -17.10 -2.46
N PHE A 174 -2.64 -16.25 -1.47
CA PHE A 174 -3.03 -14.85 -1.70
C PHE A 174 -1.85 -13.87 -1.74
N ALA A 175 -0.72 -14.26 -1.13
CA ALA A 175 0.53 -13.51 -1.18
C ALA A 175 1.70 -14.44 -1.60
N PRO A 176 1.69 -14.98 -2.83
CA PRO A 176 2.67 -15.98 -3.27
C PRO A 176 4.12 -15.47 -3.29
N ARG A 177 4.31 -14.16 -3.39
CA ARG A 177 5.62 -13.49 -3.30
C ARG A 177 6.01 -13.16 -1.87
N GLY A 178 5.09 -13.31 -0.91
CA GLY A 178 5.32 -13.03 0.51
C GLY A 178 5.53 -11.54 0.78
N ALA A 179 6.45 -11.26 1.69
CA ALA A 179 6.84 -9.92 2.08
C ALA A 179 8.37 -9.76 2.05
N THR A 180 8.84 -8.55 1.72
CA THR A 180 10.27 -8.19 1.79
C THR A 180 10.46 -7.13 2.86
N LEU A 181 11.37 -7.38 3.81
CA LEU A 181 11.67 -6.45 4.90
C LEU A 181 12.79 -5.50 4.49
N LEU A 182 12.51 -4.20 4.47
CA LEU A 182 13.52 -3.15 4.38
C LEU A 182 14.09 -2.80 5.75
N PRO A 183 15.37 -2.41 5.84
CA PRO A 183 15.94 -1.83 7.04
C PRO A 183 15.17 -0.57 7.45
N TYR A 184 15.38 -0.11 8.69
CA TYR A 184 14.79 1.15 9.12
C TYR A 184 15.30 2.31 8.25
N LEU A 185 14.36 3.04 7.67
CA LEU A 185 14.56 4.30 6.97
C LEU A 185 13.54 5.31 7.50
N LEU A 186 13.87 6.60 7.42
CA LEU A 186 13.00 7.65 7.97
C LEU A 186 11.64 7.67 7.24
N PRO A 187 10.51 7.55 7.96
CA PRO A 187 9.19 7.64 7.37
C PRO A 187 8.99 8.94 6.56
N GLY A 188 8.40 8.81 5.36
CA GLY A 188 8.16 9.93 4.45
C GLY A 188 9.40 10.48 3.72
N SER A 189 10.58 9.85 3.89
CA SER A 189 11.79 10.26 3.17
C SER A 189 11.81 9.76 1.72
N ASP A 190 12.49 10.49 0.85
CA ASP A 190 12.75 10.08 -0.53
C ASP A 190 13.56 8.76 -0.57
N GLU A 191 14.44 8.54 0.41
CA GLU A 191 15.23 7.32 0.53
C GLU A 191 14.34 6.09 0.75
N LEU A 192 13.34 6.18 1.65
CA LEU A 192 12.35 5.12 1.87
C LEU A 192 11.54 4.86 0.61
N GLY A 193 11.10 5.92 -0.07
CA GLY A 193 10.37 5.84 -1.34
C GLY A 193 11.17 5.08 -2.39
N ALA A 194 12.40 5.51 -2.64
CA ALA A 194 13.29 4.90 -3.63
C ALA A 194 13.67 3.45 -3.29
N ALA A 195 13.90 3.13 -2.00
CA ALA A 195 14.19 1.77 -1.57
C ALA A 195 12.96 0.86 -1.77
N THR A 196 11.77 1.33 -1.41
CA THR A 196 10.52 0.60 -1.60
C THR A 196 10.24 0.35 -3.08
N ALA A 197 10.43 1.38 -3.92
CA ALA A 197 10.24 1.26 -5.37
C ALA A 197 11.17 0.23 -5.99
N ARG A 198 12.45 0.19 -5.62
CA ARG A 198 13.41 -0.84 -6.07
C ARG A 198 12.96 -2.24 -5.66
N THR A 199 12.51 -2.42 -4.41
CA THR A 199 12.01 -3.70 -3.91
C THR A 199 10.78 -4.18 -4.69
N VAL A 200 9.90 -3.26 -5.08
CA VAL A 200 8.75 -3.56 -5.96
C VAL A 200 9.22 -3.91 -7.38
N GLU A 201 10.25 -3.22 -7.91
CA GLU A 201 10.85 -3.53 -9.21
C GLU A 201 11.45 -4.93 -9.23
N ASP A 202 12.07 -5.36 -8.12
CA ASP A 202 12.60 -6.72 -7.92
C ASP A 202 11.49 -7.77 -7.73
N GLY A 203 10.23 -7.36 -7.73
CA GLY A 203 9.06 -8.23 -7.79
C GLY A 203 8.27 -8.37 -6.49
N ALA A 204 8.57 -7.62 -5.43
CA ALA A 204 7.78 -7.67 -4.20
C ALA A 204 6.38 -7.03 -4.40
N ASP A 205 5.33 -7.71 -3.93
CA ASP A 205 3.97 -7.16 -3.88
C ASP A 205 3.66 -6.51 -2.53
N THR A 206 4.40 -6.88 -1.48
CA THR A 206 4.28 -6.35 -0.12
C THR A 206 5.68 -6.08 0.44
N VAL A 207 5.89 -4.88 0.94
CA VAL A 207 7.15 -4.44 1.55
C VAL A 207 6.90 -4.07 3.00
N LEU A 208 7.66 -4.66 3.92
CA LEU A 208 7.66 -4.29 5.33
C LEU A 208 8.71 -3.20 5.56
N TRP A 209 8.33 -2.16 6.24
CA TRP A 209 9.22 -1.11 6.73
C TRP A 209 9.55 -1.39 8.19
N ARG A 210 10.80 -1.73 8.46
CA ARG A 210 11.23 -2.15 9.80
C ARG A 210 10.83 -1.13 10.86
N TYR A 211 10.17 -1.58 11.94
CA TYR A 211 9.67 -0.79 13.08
C TYR A 211 8.56 0.20 12.74
N HIS A 212 7.99 0.14 11.54
CA HIS A 212 7.00 1.10 11.10
C HIS A 212 5.69 0.41 10.69
N GLY A 213 5.67 -0.26 9.58
CA GLY A 213 4.46 -0.87 9.04
C GLY A 213 4.74 -1.59 7.74
N CYS A 214 3.76 -1.62 6.86
CA CYS A 214 3.90 -2.27 5.56
C CYS A 214 3.18 -1.49 4.46
N ILE A 215 3.63 -1.71 3.24
CA ILE A 215 3.00 -1.18 2.04
C ILE A 215 2.79 -2.33 1.05
N ALA A 216 1.62 -2.37 0.40
CA ALA A 216 1.31 -3.33 -0.65
C ALA A 216 0.70 -2.64 -1.85
N HIS A 217 0.90 -3.22 -3.04
CA HIS A 217 0.24 -2.79 -4.26
C HIS A 217 -0.62 -3.91 -4.84
N ALA A 218 -1.69 -3.54 -5.54
CA ALA A 218 -2.61 -4.49 -6.17
C ALA A 218 -3.44 -3.80 -7.28
N PRO A 219 -4.26 -4.54 -8.05
CA PRO A 219 -5.19 -3.94 -9.01
C PRO A 219 -6.16 -2.93 -8.37
N ASP A 220 -6.53 -3.15 -7.13
CA ASP A 220 -7.48 -2.35 -6.36
C ASP A 220 -7.12 -2.31 -4.87
N PRO A 221 -7.66 -1.36 -4.07
CA PRO A 221 -7.38 -1.23 -2.64
C PRO A 221 -7.79 -2.45 -1.81
N SER A 222 -8.89 -3.13 -2.16
CA SER A 222 -9.36 -4.32 -1.43
C SER A 222 -8.39 -5.48 -1.58
N THR A 223 -7.89 -5.72 -2.79
CA THR A 223 -6.86 -6.74 -3.05
C THR A 223 -5.54 -6.41 -2.34
N ALA A 224 -5.16 -5.12 -2.26
CA ALA A 224 -3.97 -4.72 -1.49
C ALA A 224 -4.16 -4.97 0.01
N PHE A 225 -5.36 -4.70 0.54
CA PHE A 225 -5.73 -5.03 1.91
C PHE A 225 -5.67 -6.54 2.16
N ASP A 226 -6.24 -7.37 1.30
CA ASP A 226 -6.27 -8.83 1.46
C ASP A 226 -4.85 -9.41 1.52
N ARG A 227 -3.90 -8.92 0.73
CA ARG A 227 -2.49 -9.32 0.80
C ARG A 227 -1.88 -9.07 2.17
N ILE A 228 -2.08 -7.86 2.70
CA ILE A 228 -1.58 -7.50 4.04
C ILE A 228 -2.30 -8.33 5.10
N HIS A 229 -3.62 -8.49 4.99
CA HIS A 229 -4.44 -9.16 6.00
C HIS A 229 -4.08 -10.63 6.16
N VAL A 230 -3.89 -11.34 5.05
CA VAL A 230 -3.51 -12.76 5.12
C VAL A 230 -2.09 -12.94 5.68
N LEU A 231 -1.15 -12.06 5.33
CA LEU A 231 0.19 -12.07 5.87
C LEU A 231 0.23 -11.71 7.38
N ASP A 232 -0.56 -10.73 7.81
CA ASP A 232 -0.65 -10.36 9.24
C ASP A 232 -1.31 -11.48 10.06
N LYS A 233 -2.31 -12.18 9.49
CA LYS A 233 -2.90 -13.37 10.09
C LYS A 233 -1.83 -14.46 10.32
N ALA A 234 -1.02 -14.74 9.32
CA ALA A 234 0.09 -15.69 9.44
C ALA A 234 1.12 -15.22 10.49
N ALA A 235 1.49 -13.94 10.46
CA ALA A 235 2.39 -13.34 11.45
C ALA A 235 1.86 -13.49 12.88
N LYS A 236 0.56 -13.24 13.09
CA LYS A 236 -0.09 -13.47 14.37
C LYS A 236 0.05 -14.91 14.84
N MET A 237 -0.17 -15.88 13.97
CA MET A 237 -0.04 -17.30 14.29
C MET A 237 1.41 -17.66 14.66
N VAL A 238 2.39 -17.18 13.87
CA VAL A 238 3.82 -17.35 14.19
C VAL A 238 4.15 -16.84 15.58
N LEU A 239 3.73 -15.60 15.91
CA LEU A 239 4.01 -15.00 17.22
C LEU A 239 3.34 -15.76 18.36
N LEU A 240 2.11 -16.24 18.18
CA LEU A 240 1.40 -17.07 19.18
C LEU A 240 2.11 -18.41 19.40
N CYS A 241 2.54 -19.08 18.32
CA CYS A 241 3.33 -20.31 18.42
C CYS A 241 4.65 -20.09 19.17
N MET A 242 5.38 -19.02 18.85
CA MET A 242 6.61 -18.65 19.56
C MET A 242 6.35 -18.34 21.04
N ALA A 243 5.29 -17.62 21.35
CA ALA A 243 4.93 -17.25 22.72
C ALA A 243 4.49 -18.44 23.56
N SER A 244 4.03 -19.54 22.96
CA SER A 244 3.62 -20.75 23.66
C SER A 244 4.78 -21.45 24.34
N GLY A 245 6.03 -21.25 23.90
CA GLY A 245 7.22 -21.96 24.34
C GLY A 245 7.23 -23.44 23.96
N GLN A 246 6.24 -23.92 23.21
CA GLN A 246 6.21 -25.31 22.74
C GLN A 246 6.84 -25.44 21.35
N PRO A 247 7.45 -26.61 21.05
CA PRO A 247 7.78 -26.91 19.64
C PRO A 247 6.54 -26.82 18.78
N TRP A 248 6.70 -26.23 17.60
CA TRP A 248 5.61 -26.15 16.63
C TRP A 248 6.14 -26.49 15.24
N GLU A 249 5.26 -27.03 14.43
CA GLU A 249 5.51 -27.42 13.05
C GLU A 249 4.60 -26.61 12.13
N GLY A 250 5.01 -26.45 10.88
CA GLY A 250 4.21 -25.88 9.82
C GLY A 250 4.40 -26.69 8.55
N LEU A 251 3.78 -26.28 7.47
CA LEU A 251 3.94 -26.94 6.16
C LEU A 251 5.42 -26.99 5.77
N ASP A 252 5.84 -28.13 5.29
CA ASP A 252 7.19 -28.30 4.75
C ASP A 252 7.30 -27.77 3.30
N THR A 253 8.51 -27.82 2.74
CA THR A 253 8.77 -27.30 1.38
C THR A 253 7.99 -28.06 0.32
N SER A 254 7.77 -29.36 0.48
CA SER A 254 7.05 -30.18 -0.51
C SER A 254 5.54 -29.88 -0.47
N GLU A 255 4.98 -29.73 0.71
CA GLU A 255 3.59 -29.34 0.96
C GLU A 255 3.29 -27.93 0.42
N LEU A 256 4.20 -26.97 0.67
CA LEU A 256 4.11 -25.63 0.10
C LEU A 256 4.19 -25.63 -1.44
N ALA A 257 5.04 -26.48 -2.03
CA ALA A 257 5.14 -26.60 -3.48
C ALA A 257 3.88 -27.23 -4.09
N GLU A 258 3.30 -28.25 -3.44
CA GLU A 258 2.03 -28.85 -3.86
C GLU A 258 0.88 -27.85 -3.78
N LEU A 259 0.77 -27.12 -2.68
CA LEU A 259 -0.22 -26.07 -2.47
C LEU A 259 -0.16 -25.04 -3.60
N PHE A 260 1.04 -24.54 -3.90
CA PHE A 260 1.23 -23.55 -4.97
C PHE A 260 0.93 -24.13 -6.36
N ARG A 261 1.26 -25.41 -6.62
CA ARG A 261 0.93 -26.06 -7.89
C ARG A 261 -0.57 -26.19 -8.12
N VAL A 262 -1.36 -26.38 -7.05
CA VAL A 262 -2.81 -26.59 -7.14
C VAL A 262 -3.56 -25.24 -7.17
N PHE A 263 -3.16 -24.28 -6.36
CA PHE A 263 -3.88 -23.02 -6.12
C PHE A 263 -3.14 -21.78 -6.62
N GLY A 264 -1.84 -21.84 -6.87
CA GLY A 264 -1.07 -20.72 -7.41
C GLY A 264 -1.54 -20.36 -8.82
N ARG A 265 -1.93 -19.11 -9.03
CA ARG A 265 -2.36 -18.56 -10.33
C ARG A 265 -1.36 -17.54 -10.85
#